data_5f8584d4551ec12718cc31184d2770cb
#
_entry.id   5f8584d4551ec12718cc31184d2770cb
#
_cell.length_a   1.000
_cell.length_b   1.000
_cell.length_c   1.000
_cell.angle_alpha   90.00
_cell.angle_beta   90.00
_cell.angle_gamma   90.00
#
_symmetry.space_group_name_H-M   'P 1'
#
loop_
_entity.id
_entity.type
_entity.pdbx_description
1 polymer ?
#
loop_
_entity_poly.entity_id
_entity_poly.type
_entity_poly.pdbx_seq_one_letter_code
_entity_poly.pdbx_strand_id
1 'polypeptide(L)'
;MFKLQDILKFRESDVKKMAQNTVKRTKDQIASGKDFSNKPFEKYSPKYAKRKGVSRDSVNLKLTGKMLNAFGVQRTKVKKNQEIQFLYGIKKNKQGTKMMQHNTGVLETGLPKRSIAENQELGDKVEEGIVKDFANIIGKNLSRMSKTHVKVNI
;
A
#
# COMPACT_ATOMS: atom_id res chain seq x y z
N MET A 1 32.64 -11.67 -15.20
CA MET A 1 32.47 -11.60 -13.71
C MET A 1 31.27 -10.73 -13.40
N PHE A 2 30.25 -11.25 -12.73
CA PHE A 2 29.05 -10.48 -12.38
C PHE A 2 29.36 -9.55 -11.21
N LYS A 3 28.92 -8.29 -11.30
CA LYS A 3 29.03 -7.38 -10.20
C LYS A 3 27.73 -7.42 -9.39
N LEU A 4 27.83 -7.58 -8.07
CA LEU A 4 26.69 -7.58 -7.15
C LEU A 4 25.79 -6.33 -7.35
N GLN A 5 26.41 -5.22 -7.75
CA GLN A 5 25.71 -3.96 -8.06
C GLN A 5 24.71 -4.10 -9.22
N ASP A 6 24.92 -5.00 -10.18
CA ASP A 6 24.00 -5.21 -11.31
C ASP A 6 22.75 -5.99 -10.88
N ILE A 7 22.88 -6.87 -9.88
CA ILE A 7 21.78 -7.62 -9.29
C ILE A 7 20.86 -6.69 -8.49
N LEU A 8 21.45 -5.76 -7.76
CA LEU A 8 20.75 -4.81 -6.89
C LEU A 8 20.32 -3.52 -7.63
N LYS A 9 20.38 -3.50 -8.96
CA LYS A 9 20.01 -2.33 -9.74
C LYS A 9 18.49 -2.18 -9.82
N PHE A 10 17.97 -1.17 -9.14
CA PHE A 10 16.56 -0.80 -9.18
C PHE A 10 16.31 0.28 -10.24
N ARG A 11 15.27 0.09 -11.05
CA ARG A 11 14.78 1.07 -12.01
C ARG A 11 13.64 1.87 -11.37
N GLU A 12 13.47 3.12 -11.77
CA GLU A 12 12.34 3.93 -11.29
C GLU A 12 10.98 3.27 -11.56
N SER A 13 10.85 2.57 -12.71
CA SER A 13 9.64 1.82 -13.06
C SER A 13 9.34 0.69 -12.05
N ASP A 14 10.38 -0.02 -11.58
CA ASP A 14 10.22 -1.09 -10.61
C ASP A 14 9.78 -0.53 -9.24
N VAL A 15 10.41 0.56 -8.80
CA VAL A 15 10.06 1.26 -7.56
C VAL A 15 8.65 1.83 -7.62
N LYS A 16 8.27 2.43 -8.76
CA LYS A 16 6.89 2.90 -8.98
C LYS A 16 5.88 1.77 -8.88
N LYS A 17 6.18 0.62 -9.46
CA LYS A 17 5.32 -0.57 -9.39
C LYS A 17 5.21 -1.11 -7.97
N MET A 18 6.31 -1.19 -7.22
CA MET A 18 6.29 -1.56 -5.80
C MET A 18 5.39 -0.62 -4.99
N ALA A 19 5.55 0.69 -5.15
CA ALA A 19 4.73 1.69 -4.48
C ALA A 19 3.23 1.53 -4.82
N GLN A 20 2.91 1.26 -6.09
CA GLN A 20 1.54 0.99 -6.53
C GLN A 20 0.96 -0.29 -5.91
N ASN A 21 1.76 -1.36 -5.86
CA ASN A 21 1.37 -2.63 -5.23
C ASN A 21 1.12 -2.44 -3.74
N THR A 22 1.98 -1.67 -3.05
CA THR A 22 1.82 -1.33 -1.63
C THR A 22 0.50 -0.59 -1.39
N VAL A 23 0.21 0.44 -2.19
CA VAL A 23 -1.07 1.17 -2.12
C VAL A 23 -2.25 0.25 -2.37
N LYS A 24 -2.14 -0.65 -3.35
CA LYS A 24 -3.21 -1.61 -3.64
C LYS A 24 -3.46 -2.54 -2.44
N ARG A 25 -2.41 -3.15 -1.88
CA ARG A 25 -2.52 -4.05 -0.70
C ARG A 25 -3.17 -3.33 0.49
N THR A 26 -2.76 -2.09 0.77
CA THR A 26 -3.37 -1.29 1.83
C THR A 26 -4.86 -1.03 1.57
N LYS A 27 -5.23 -0.68 0.33
CA LYS A 27 -6.64 -0.49 -0.04
C LYS A 27 -7.46 -1.78 0.07
N ASP A 28 -6.90 -2.91 -0.34
CA ASP A 28 -7.55 -4.21 -0.25
C ASP A 28 -7.76 -4.61 1.22
N GLN A 29 -6.79 -4.34 2.09
CA GLN A 29 -6.91 -4.56 3.53
C GLN A 29 -8.02 -3.69 4.14
N ILE A 30 -8.06 -2.40 3.84
CA ILE A 30 -9.13 -1.49 4.28
C ILE A 30 -10.49 -1.97 3.76
N ALA A 31 -10.56 -2.36 2.49
CA ALA A 31 -11.79 -2.84 1.87
C ALA A 31 -12.27 -4.18 2.45
N SER A 32 -11.36 -4.98 3.01
CA SER A 32 -11.71 -6.21 3.76
C SER A 32 -12.19 -5.94 5.19
N GLY A 33 -12.28 -4.67 5.60
CA GLY A 33 -12.79 -4.29 6.92
C GLY A 33 -11.76 -4.38 8.04
N LYS A 34 -10.47 -4.32 7.70
CA LYS A 34 -9.38 -4.47 8.65
C LYS A 34 -8.51 -3.22 8.73
N ASP A 35 -8.02 -2.95 9.92
CA ASP A 35 -7.04 -1.90 10.17
C ASP A 35 -5.61 -2.31 9.73
N PHE A 36 -4.63 -1.42 9.94
CA PHE A 36 -3.23 -1.69 9.57
C PHE A 36 -2.63 -2.90 10.33
N SER A 37 -3.09 -3.16 11.56
CA SER A 37 -2.70 -4.33 12.38
C SER A 37 -3.50 -5.60 12.05
N ASN A 38 -4.25 -5.60 10.94
CA ASN A 38 -5.11 -6.71 10.50
C ASN A 38 -6.28 -7.03 11.45
N LYS A 39 -6.62 -6.11 12.39
CA LYS A 39 -7.76 -6.23 13.29
C LYS A 39 -9.04 -5.74 12.58
N PRO A 40 -10.20 -6.36 12.85
CA PRO A 40 -11.47 -5.87 12.30
C PRO A 40 -11.75 -4.43 12.73
N PHE A 41 -12.27 -3.62 11.82
CA PHE A 41 -12.77 -2.29 12.16
C PHE A 41 -13.96 -2.36 13.11
N GLU A 42 -14.10 -1.33 13.95
CA GLU A 42 -15.29 -1.15 14.76
C GLU A 42 -16.56 -1.09 13.89
N LYS A 43 -17.61 -1.77 14.35
CA LYS A 43 -18.88 -1.91 13.65
C LYS A 43 -19.50 -0.54 13.32
N TYR A 44 -20.26 -0.48 12.24
CA TYR A 44 -21.05 0.71 11.95
C TYR A 44 -22.13 0.94 12.99
N SER A 45 -22.43 2.22 13.26
CA SER A 45 -23.63 2.57 14.05
C SER A 45 -24.90 2.05 13.34
N PRO A 46 -25.96 1.70 14.09
CA PRO A 46 -27.22 1.20 13.48
C PRO A 46 -27.76 2.15 12.43
N LYS A 47 -27.78 3.45 12.72
CA LYS A 47 -28.24 4.51 11.82
C LYS A 47 -27.43 4.57 10.53
N TYR A 48 -26.11 4.44 10.62
CA TYR A 48 -25.25 4.49 9.45
C TYR A 48 -25.37 3.22 8.59
N ALA A 49 -25.42 2.03 9.21
CA ALA A 49 -25.59 0.76 8.53
C ALA A 49 -26.92 0.73 7.75
N LYS A 50 -28.03 1.17 8.38
CA LYS A 50 -29.35 1.30 7.71
C LYS A 50 -29.27 2.23 6.50
N ARG A 51 -28.67 3.43 6.64
CA ARG A 51 -28.52 4.40 5.54
C ARG A 51 -27.66 3.86 4.40
N LYS A 52 -26.66 3.04 4.72
CA LYS A 52 -25.75 2.44 3.74
C LYS A 52 -26.36 1.18 3.09
N GLY A 53 -27.39 0.60 3.66
CA GLY A 53 -28.00 -0.65 3.18
C GLY A 53 -27.12 -1.88 3.39
N VAL A 54 -26.35 -1.93 4.49
CA VAL A 54 -25.42 -3.04 4.79
C VAL A 54 -25.54 -3.48 6.24
N SER A 55 -25.04 -4.67 6.54
CA SER A 55 -24.88 -5.13 7.93
C SER A 55 -23.90 -4.22 8.70
N ARG A 56 -24.09 -4.09 10.01
CA ARG A 56 -23.20 -3.37 10.91
C ARG A 56 -21.77 -3.90 10.87
N ASP A 57 -21.60 -5.20 10.64
CA ASP A 57 -20.31 -5.89 10.60
C ASP A 57 -19.58 -5.71 9.25
N SER A 58 -20.28 -5.30 8.20
CA SER A 58 -19.72 -5.10 6.86
C SER A 58 -18.96 -3.77 6.74
N VAL A 59 -17.98 -3.55 7.61
CA VAL A 59 -17.19 -2.30 7.65
C VAL A 59 -16.07 -2.39 6.63
N ASN A 60 -16.26 -1.78 5.46
CA ASN A 60 -15.28 -1.77 4.38
C ASN A 60 -14.83 -0.37 3.93
N LEU A 61 -15.33 0.68 4.57
CA LEU A 61 -15.07 2.09 4.25
C LEU A 61 -15.31 2.46 2.77
N LYS A 62 -15.99 1.58 2.01
CA LYS A 62 -16.20 1.69 0.56
C LYS A 62 -17.65 2.00 0.23
N LEU A 63 -18.14 3.20 0.59
CA LEU A 63 -19.50 3.58 0.14
C LEU A 63 -19.55 3.85 -1.37
N THR A 64 -18.63 4.70 -1.87
CA THR A 64 -18.52 5.04 -3.30
C THR A 64 -17.13 4.78 -3.88
N GLY A 65 -16.20 4.29 -3.08
CA GLY A 65 -14.77 4.14 -3.45
C GLY A 65 -13.98 5.46 -3.51
N LYS A 66 -14.66 6.61 -3.56
CA LYS A 66 -14.00 7.93 -3.70
C LYS A 66 -13.01 8.21 -2.56
N MET A 67 -13.34 7.82 -1.32
CA MET A 67 -12.47 8.02 -0.17
C MET A 67 -11.19 7.19 -0.27
N LEU A 68 -11.29 5.91 -0.66
CA LEU A 68 -10.11 5.06 -0.85
C LEU A 68 -9.19 5.53 -2.00
N ASN A 69 -9.76 6.23 -2.99
CA ASN A 69 -8.97 6.83 -4.08
C ASN A 69 -8.14 8.03 -3.63
N ALA A 70 -8.42 8.61 -2.45
CA ALA A 70 -7.56 9.61 -1.85
C ALA A 70 -6.26 9.03 -1.27
N PHE A 71 -6.17 7.71 -1.08
CA PHE A 71 -4.93 7.04 -0.69
C PHE A 71 -4.14 6.64 -1.94
N GLY A 72 -2.87 7.01 -2.01
CA GLY A 72 -2.09 6.75 -3.21
C GLY A 72 -0.61 7.04 -3.06
N VAL A 73 0.15 6.71 -4.10
CA VAL A 73 1.58 7.05 -4.21
C VAL A 73 1.70 8.56 -4.38
N GLN A 74 2.55 9.18 -3.60
CA GLN A 74 2.86 10.61 -3.65
C GLN A 74 4.20 10.86 -4.34
N ARG A 75 5.22 10.04 -4.05
CA ARG A 75 6.57 10.18 -4.60
C ARG A 75 7.28 8.84 -4.67
N THR A 76 8.10 8.67 -5.70
CA THR A 76 9.06 7.57 -5.81
C THR A 76 10.43 8.14 -6.21
N LYS A 77 11.50 7.56 -5.72
CA LYS A 77 12.88 7.95 -6.06
C LYS A 77 13.81 6.76 -5.91
N VAL A 78 14.74 6.62 -6.85
CA VAL A 78 15.93 5.78 -6.72
C VAL A 78 17.14 6.71 -6.60
N LYS A 79 17.90 6.59 -5.53
CA LYS A 79 19.13 7.37 -5.34
C LYS A 79 20.32 6.70 -6.06
N LYS A 80 21.40 7.45 -6.25
CA LYS A 80 22.62 6.97 -6.93
C LYS A 80 23.24 5.73 -6.25
N ASN A 81 23.12 5.61 -4.92
CA ASN A 81 23.57 4.46 -4.13
C ASN A 81 22.59 3.27 -4.14
N GLN A 82 21.60 3.27 -5.04
CA GLN A 82 20.52 2.28 -5.12
C GLN A 82 19.58 2.26 -3.91
N GLU A 83 19.64 3.25 -3.03
CA GLU A 83 18.61 3.44 -2.01
C GLU A 83 17.28 3.79 -2.68
N ILE A 84 16.24 3.04 -2.32
CA ILE A 84 14.89 3.27 -2.82
C ILE A 84 14.07 4.00 -1.78
N GLN A 85 13.36 5.00 -2.25
CA GLN A 85 12.39 5.73 -1.44
C GLN A 85 11.06 5.80 -2.19
N PHE A 86 9.99 5.49 -1.51
CA PHE A 86 8.66 5.84 -1.97
C PHE A 86 7.80 6.34 -0.82
N LEU A 87 7.05 7.38 -1.11
CA LEU A 87 6.08 7.98 -0.19
C LEU A 87 4.69 7.68 -0.72
N TYR A 88 3.85 7.15 0.14
CA TYR A 88 2.44 6.94 -0.15
C TYR A 88 1.60 7.36 1.06
N GLY A 89 0.33 7.62 0.84
CA GLY A 89 -0.55 8.05 1.93
C GLY A 89 -1.79 8.80 1.43
N ILE A 90 -2.39 9.54 2.34
CA ILE A 90 -3.64 10.25 2.13
C ILE A 90 -3.36 11.59 1.44
N LYS A 91 -4.00 11.83 0.30
CA LYS A 91 -3.90 13.09 -0.43
C LYS A 91 -4.61 14.22 0.30
N LYS A 92 -4.04 15.42 0.25
CA LYS A 92 -4.64 16.64 0.82
C LYS A 92 -5.82 17.15 -0.04
N ASN A 93 -6.99 16.54 0.12
CA ASN A 93 -8.24 16.97 -0.53
C ASN A 93 -9.46 16.55 0.32
N LYS A 94 -10.67 16.97 -0.08
CA LYS A 94 -11.92 16.66 0.65
C LYS A 94 -12.12 15.17 1.00
N GLN A 95 -11.73 14.27 0.12
CA GLN A 95 -11.84 12.83 0.36
C GLN A 95 -10.74 12.34 1.32
N GLY A 96 -9.53 12.90 1.20
CA GLY A 96 -8.43 12.65 2.14
C GLY A 96 -8.76 13.14 3.54
N THR A 97 -9.38 14.31 3.70
CA THR A 97 -9.87 14.79 5.00
C THR A 97 -10.84 13.78 5.63
N LYS A 98 -11.80 13.26 4.86
CA LYS A 98 -12.71 12.21 5.36
C LYS A 98 -11.96 10.94 5.76
N MET A 99 -10.97 10.54 4.98
CA MET A 99 -10.15 9.37 5.30
C MET A 99 -9.34 9.58 6.58
N MET A 100 -8.78 10.78 6.78
CA MET A 100 -8.09 11.14 8.02
C MET A 100 -9.02 11.12 9.24
N GLN A 101 -10.24 11.64 9.10
CA GLN A 101 -11.24 11.55 10.18
C GLN A 101 -11.54 10.10 10.57
N HIS A 102 -11.61 9.18 9.61
CA HIS A 102 -11.73 7.77 9.94
C HIS A 102 -10.45 7.22 10.60
N ASN A 103 -9.28 7.68 10.18
CA ASN A 103 -8.02 7.23 10.75
C ASN A 103 -7.84 7.64 12.21
N THR A 104 -8.23 8.85 12.56
CA THR A 104 -8.07 9.42 13.91
C THR A 104 -9.29 9.27 14.80
N GLY A 105 -10.48 9.06 14.22
CA GLY A 105 -11.76 9.21 14.88
C GLY A 105 -12.15 10.68 15.00
N VAL A 106 -13.40 10.94 15.34
CA VAL A 106 -13.92 12.30 15.63
C VAL A 106 -14.85 12.19 16.81
N LEU A 107 -14.40 12.61 17.99
CA LEU A 107 -15.14 12.50 19.24
C LEU A 107 -16.49 13.23 19.19
N GLU A 108 -16.51 14.44 18.64
CA GLU A 108 -17.70 15.28 18.55
C GLU A 108 -18.85 14.63 17.76
N THR A 109 -18.53 13.82 16.77
CA THR A 109 -19.53 13.14 15.92
C THR A 109 -19.71 11.67 16.28
N GLY A 110 -18.98 11.16 17.26
CA GLY A 110 -18.96 9.74 17.61
C GLY A 110 -18.41 8.84 16.49
N LEU A 111 -17.59 9.40 15.60
CA LEU A 111 -16.94 8.61 14.54
C LEU A 111 -15.78 7.81 15.17
N PRO A 112 -15.84 6.47 15.19
CA PRO A 112 -14.79 5.68 15.80
C PRO A 112 -13.48 5.75 15.01
N LYS A 113 -12.35 5.69 15.73
CA LYS A 113 -11.02 5.55 15.14
C LYS A 113 -10.96 4.20 14.38
N ARG A 114 -10.49 4.25 13.14
CA ARG A 114 -10.21 3.09 12.30
C ARG A 114 -8.81 3.26 11.75
N SER A 115 -7.81 2.75 12.45
CA SER A 115 -6.39 2.93 12.11
C SER A 115 -6.09 2.37 10.71
N ILE A 116 -6.10 3.26 9.73
CA ILE A 116 -5.83 2.96 8.32
C ILE A 116 -4.33 2.98 8.07
N ALA A 117 -3.65 3.95 8.71
CA ALA A 117 -2.20 4.09 8.72
C ALA A 117 -1.79 4.71 10.06
N GLU A 118 -0.80 4.17 10.73
CA GLU A 118 -0.32 4.65 12.00
C GLU A 118 1.20 4.80 11.95
N ASN A 119 1.70 5.96 12.42
CA ASN A 119 3.12 6.28 12.69
C ASN A 119 4.15 5.80 11.67
N GLN A 120 3.83 5.81 10.38
CA GLN A 120 4.69 5.31 9.30
C GLN A 120 4.95 3.78 9.33
N GLU A 121 4.33 3.05 10.24
CA GLU A 121 4.41 1.60 10.29
C GLU A 121 3.55 0.97 9.19
N LEU A 122 4.07 -0.09 8.62
CA LEU A 122 3.38 -0.93 7.66
C LEU A 122 2.72 -2.08 8.40
N GLY A 123 1.51 -2.44 8.03
CA GLY A 123 0.95 -3.71 8.51
C GLY A 123 1.73 -4.90 7.94
N ASP A 124 1.89 -5.95 8.72
CA ASP A 124 2.71 -7.14 8.40
C ASP A 124 2.50 -7.66 6.97
N LYS A 125 1.24 -7.79 6.53
CA LYS A 125 0.92 -8.24 5.17
C LYS A 125 1.39 -7.30 4.06
N VAL A 126 1.43 -6.00 4.34
CA VAL A 126 1.91 -5.01 3.40
C VAL A 126 3.44 -5.09 3.33
N GLU A 127 4.08 -5.25 4.48
CA GLU A 127 5.53 -5.42 4.59
C GLU A 127 6.01 -6.70 3.90
N GLU A 128 5.41 -7.86 4.18
CA GLU A 128 5.66 -9.11 3.46
C GLU A 128 5.53 -8.95 1.95
N GLY A 129 4.51 -8.21 1.52
CA GLY A 129 4.29 -7.92 0.11
C GLY A 129 5.40 -7.07 -0.51
N ILE A 130 5.98 -6.13 0.23
CA ILE A 130 7.13 -5.34 -0.22
C ILE A 130 8.35 -6.25 -0.37
N VAL A 131 8.62 -7.11 0.61
CA VAL A 131 9.72 -8.10 0.54
C VAL A 131 9.58 -8.99 -0.70
N LYS A 132 8.37 -9.47 -1.01
CA LYS A 132 8.10 -10.25 -2.22
C LYS A 132 8.36 -9.45 -3.50
N ASP A 133 7.98 -8.17 -3.53
CA ASP A 133 8.26 -7.31 -4.69
C ASP A 133 9.77 -7.10 -4.88
N PHE A 134 10.54 -6.93 -3.81
CA PHE A 134 12.00 -6.89 -3.84
C PHE A 134 12.60 -8.18 -4.41
N ALA A 135 12.22 -9.32 -3.86
CA ALA A 135 12.69 -10.63 -4.33
C ALA A 135 12.42 -10.84 -5.82
N ASN A 136 11.24 -10.43 -6.30
CA ASN A 136 10.87 -10.50 -7.71
C ASN A 136 11.76 -9.62 -8.61
N ILE A 137 12.14 -8.43 -8.16
CA ILE A 137 13.03 -7.54 -8.91
C ILE A 137 14.43 -8.14 -9.01
N ILE A 138 14.97 -8.62 -7.89
CA ILE A 138 16.27 -9.30 -7.82
C ILE A 138 16.27 -10.53 -8.73
N GLY A 139 15.24 -11.38 -8.66
CA GLY A 139 15.09 -12.56 -9.50
C GLY A 139 15.08 -12.23 -11.00
N LYS A 140 14.38 -11.15 -11.39
CA LYS A 140 14.38 -10.66 -12.79
C LYS A 140 15.75 -10.17 -13.23
N ASN A 141 16.48 -9.47 -12.37
CA ASN A 141 17.81 -9.00 -12.70
C ASN A 141 18.77 -10.18 -12.89
N LEU A 142 18.74 -11.17 -12.00
CA LEU A 142 19.51 -12.42 -12.13
C LEU A 142 19.19 -13.16 -13.43
N SER A 143 17.90 -13.33 -13.77
CA SER A 143 17.49 -14.00 -15.02
C SER A 143 17.96 -13.27 -16.28
N ARG A 144 18.01 -11.95 -16.26
CA ARG A 144 18.54 -11.15 -17.39
C ARG A 144 20.04 -11.35 -17.54
N MET A 145 20.78 -11.41 -16.45
CA MET A 145 22.22 -11.62 -16.45
C MET A 145 22.57 -13.02 -16.98
N SER A 146 21.87 -14.06 -16.55
CA SER A 146 22.08 -15.43 -17.04
C SER A 146 21.86 -15.55 -18.55
N LYS A 147 20.84 -14.90 -19.11
CA LYS A 147 20.56 -14.90 -20.56
C LYS A 147 21.62 -14.16 -21.39
N THR A 148 22.29 -13.19 -20.83
CA THR A 148 23.32 -12.41 -21.54
C THR A 148 24.64 -13.18 -21.68
N HIS A 149 24.87 -14.23 -20.89
CA HIS A 149 26.11 -14.99 -20.87
C HIS A 149 26.06 -16.34 -21.60
N VAL A 150 24.91 -16.72 -22.17
CA VAL A 150 24.74 -17.95 -22.97
C VAL A 150 24.79 -17.63 -24.48
N LYS A 151 25.65 -16.70 -24.91
CA LYS A 151 26.12 -16.71 -26.31
C LYS A 151 27.36 -17.58 -26.37
N VAL A 152 27.13 -18.85 -26.51
CA VAL A 152 28.18 -19.81 -26.96
C VAL A 152 28.45 -19.48 -28.42
N ASN A 153 29.60 -18.90 -28.70
CA ASN A 153 30.11 -18.92 -30.05
C ASN A 153 30.51 -20.38 -30.36
N ILE A 154 29.72 -21.03 -31.17
CA ILE A 154 30.10 -22.30 -31.85
C ILE A 154 30.80 -21.91 -33.12
#